data_4e471836ae0d1aeff74ec787e5748f19
#
_entry.id   4e471836ae0d1aeff74ec787e5748f19
#
_cell.length_a   1.000
_cell.length_b   1.000
_cell.length_c   1.000
_cell.angle_alpha   90.00
_cell.angle_beta   90.00
_cell.angle_gamma   90.00
#
_symmetry.space_group_name_H-M   'P 1'
#
loop_
_entity.id
_entity.type
_entity.pdbx_description
1 polymer ?
#
loop_
_entity_poly.entity_id
_entity_poly.type
_entity_poly.pdbx_seq_one_letter_code
_entity_poly.pdbx_strand_id
1 'polypeptide(L)'
;DEEALQQLLEQARQEGFAQGLEQGLQQAGQEWQQRMQDYQNNQGREQGQRLSEIVHQAQNGIQGLQQQVAPDLLQLACDIARQVVRQELRTNPQALMPVLREALDMLGAETKPATVRLHPQDWQVLEPHIRAAMPNPKVEWLQDASVPLGGCLVESQGAQVDGSLEKRWQRAVAALGLVSTWYEGAPHG
;
A
#
# COMPACT_ATOMS: atom_id res chain seq x y z
N ASP A 1 42.28 -92.04 20.12
CA ASP A 1 40.94 -91.38 20.17
C ASP A 1 40.98 -89.98 20.77
N GLU A 2 41.98 -89.62 21.55
CA GLU A 2 42.14 -88.33 22.14
C GLU A 2 42.51 -87.22 21.07
N GLU A 3 43.36 -87.62 20.11
CA GLU A 3 43.76 -86.78 18.97
C GLU A 3 42.59 -86.43 18.04
N ALA A 4 41.69 -87.40 17.81
CA ALA A 4 40.50 -87.15 16.99
C ALA A 4 39.51 -86.19 17.66
N LEU A 5 39.38 -86.22 18.99
CA LEU A 5 38.56 -85.32 19.76
C LEU A 5 39.12 -83.89 19.75
N GLN A 6 40.44 -83.75 19.87
CA GLN A 6 41.12 -82.43 19.76
C GLN A 6 40.97 -81.83 18.37
N GLN A 7 41.08 -82.62 17.32
CA GLN A 7 40.88 -82.16 15.94
C GLN A 7 39.43 -81.70 15.73
N LEU A 8 38.43 -82.38 16.27
CA LEU A 8 37.04 -82.01 16.15
C LEU A 8 36.72 -80.68 16.90
N LEU A 9 37.29 -80.55 18.09
CA LEU A 9 37.18 -79.29 18.87
C LEU A 9 37.82 -78.08 18.17
N GLU A 10 38.99 -78.27 17.58
CA GLU A 10 39.66 -77.18 16.84
C GLU A 10 38.91 -76.84 15.56
N GLN A 11 38.35 -77.80 14.85
CA GLN A 11 37.51 -77.59 13.69
C GLN A 11 36.23 -76.87 14.07
N ALA A 12 35.52 -77.28 15.13
CA ALA A 12 34.31 -76.58 15.61
C ALA A 12 34.60 -75.08 16.06
N ARG A 13 35.78 -74.90 16.67
CA ARG A 13 36.24 -73.55 17.05
C ARG A 13 36.50 -72.63 15.83
N GLN A 14 37.17 -73.15 14.81
CA GLN A 14 37.45 -72.49 13.57
C GLN A 14 36.16 -72.14 12.79
N GLU A 15 35.24 -73.09 12.69
CA GLU A 15 33.95 -72.92 12.06
C GLU A 15 33.10 -71.90 12.81
N GLY A 16 33.01 -71.91 14.15
CA GLY A 16 32.29 -70.99 14.97
C GLY A 16 32.88 -69.56 14.87
N PHE A 17 34.22 -69.51 14.84
CA PHE A 17 34.88 -68.20 14.64
C PHE A 17 34.61 -67.58 13.24
N ALA A 18 34.70 -68.42 12.20
CA ALA A 18 34.42 -67.99 10.83
C ALA A 18 32.95 -67.52 10.65
N GLN A 19 32.00 -68.32 11.19
CA GLN A 19 30.57 -67.95 11.18
C GLN A 19 30.28 -66.66 11.98
N GLY A 20 30.87 -66.54 13.18
CA GLY A 20 30.71 -65.35 14.02
C GLY A 20 31.27 -64.07 13.36
N LEU A 21 32.42 -64.22 12.69
CA LEU A 21 33.02 -63.09 11.94
C LEU A 21 32.15 -62.70 10.76
N GLU A 22 31.66 -63.65 9.99
CA GLU A 22 30.78 -63.38 8.85
C GLU A 22 29.47 -62.73 9.28
N GLN A 23 28.81 -63.25 10.32
CA GLN A 23 27.61 -62.67 10.90
C GLN A 23 27.87 -61.28 11.45
N GLY A 24 28.96 -61.04 12.16
CA GLY A 24 29.35 -59.76 12.68
C GLY A 24 29.58 -58.71 11.59
N LEU A 25 30.24 -59.10 10.50
CA LEU A 25 30.45 -58.21 9.34
C LEU A 25 29.14 -57.86 8.63
N GLN A 26 28.25 -58.85 8.47
CA GLN A 26 26.94 -58.61 7.87
C GLN A 26 26.06 -57.65 8.73
N GLN A 27 26.01 -57.88 10.04
CA GLN A 27 25.28 -57.01 10.96
C GLN A 27 25.85 -55.60 10.98
N ALA A 28 27.17 -55.46 11.10
CA ALA A 28 27.84 -54.16 11.07
C ALA A 28 27.58 -53.42 9.75
N GLY A 29 27.59 -54.15 8.62
CA GLY A 29 27.28 -53.57 7.31
C GLY A 29 25.85 -53.06 7.21
N GLN A 30 24.88 -53.80 7.70
CA GLN A 30 23.48 -53.43 7.72
C GLN A 30 23.22 -52.20 8.65
N GLU A 31 23.76 -52.21 9.85
CA GLU A 31 23.67 -51.09 10.78
C GLU A 31 24.32 -49.82 10.21
N TRP A 32 25.46 -49.96 9.57
CA TRP A 32 26.15 -48.85 8.93
C TRP A 32 25.33 -48.25 7.78
N GLN A 33 24.72 -49.09 6.93
CA GLN A 33 23.85 -48.64 5.87
C GLN A 33 22.60 -47.92 6.41
N GLN A 34 21.96 -48.44 7.45
CA GLN A 34 20.82 -47.77 8.08
C GLN A 34 21.20 -46.42 8.65
N ARG A 35 22.29 -46.33 9.42
CA ARG A 35 22.76 -45.06 9.98
C ARG A 35 23.08 -44.02 8.90
N MET A 36 23.65 -44.46 7.77
CA MET A 36 23.97 -43.62 6.67
C MET A 36 22.69 -43.09 5.98
N GLN A 37 21.69 -43.91 5.78
CA GLN A 37 20.39 -43.49 5.25
C GLN A 37 19.66 -42.52 6.18
N ASP A 38 19.65 -42.82 7.46
CA ASP A 38 19.03 -41.94 8.45
C ASP A 38 19.72 -40.56 8.51
N TYR A 39 21.05 -40.54 8.44
CA TYR A 39 21.82 -39.32 8.40
C TYR A 39 21.50 -38.49 7.15
N GLN A 40 21.46 -39.10 5.96
CA GLN A 40 21.13 -38.43 4.72
C GLN A 40 19.70 -37.89 4.71
N ASN A 41 18.74 -38.67 5.18
CA ASN A 41 17.33 -38.25 5.28
C ASN A 41 17.15 -37.10 6.26
N ASN A 42 17.82 -37.12 7.40
CA ASN A 42 17.72 -36.06 8.40
C ASN A 42 18.38 -34.77 7.90
N GLN A 43 19.55 -34.84 7.29
CA GLN A 43 20.20 -33.67 6.69
C GLN A 43 19.36 -33.07 5.54
N GLY A 44 18.78 -33.89 4.68
CA GLY A 44 17.92 -33.45 3.60
C GLY A 44 16.68 -32.74 4.13
N ARG A 45 16.07 -33.20 5.20
CA ARG A 45 14.93 -32.56 5.85
C ARG A 45 15.31 -31.24 6.50
N GLU A 46 16.42 -31.22 7.22
CA GLU A 46 16.91 -29.99 7.89
C GLU A 46 17.24 -28.90 6.89
N GLN A 47 17.92 -29.24 5.81
CA GLN A 47 18.24 -28.28 4.74
C GLN A 47 16.97 -27.81 4.01
N GLY A 48 16.02 -28.71 3.76
CA GLY A 48 14.72 -28.36 3.17
C GLY A 48 13.92 -27.39 4.05
N GLN A 49 13.90 -27.63 5.36
CA GLN A 49 13.24 -26.72 6.32
C GLN A 49 13.91 -25.34 6.35
N ARG A 50 15.23 -25.29 6.44
CA ARG A 50 15.97 -24.01 6.41
C ARG A 50 15.73 -23.23 5.13
N LEU A 51 15.74 -23.92 3.98
CA LEU A 51 15.44 -23.27 2.70
C LEU A 51 13.99 -22.72 2.67
N SER A 52 13.03 -23.49 3.16
CA SER A 52 11.64 -23.06 3.27
C SER A 52 11.49 -21.83 4.16
N GLU A 53 12.17 -21.79 5.31
CA GLU A 53 12.18 -20.63 6.20
C GLU A 53 12.75 -19.38 5.53
N ILE A 54 13.87 -19.51 4.81
CA ILE A 54 14.48 -18.40 4.08
C ILE A 54 13.53 -17.85 3.00
N VAL A 55 12.88 -18.75 2.25
CA VAL A 55 11.90 -18.36 1.23
C VAL A 55 10.72 -17.61 1.85
N HIS A 56 10.16 -18.12 2.95
CA HIS A 56 9.08 -17.44 3.66
C HIS A 56 9.49 -16.09 4.22
N GLN A 57 10.67 -15.98 4.81
CA GLN A 57 11.18 -14.68 5.29
C GLN A 57 11.37 -13.68 4.15
N ALA A 58 11.91 -14.12 3.02
CA ALA A 58 12.05 -13.27 1.84
C ALA A 58 10.70 -12.81 1.29
N GLN A 59 9.72 -13.70 1.19
CA GLN A 59 8.36 -13.36 0.76
C GLN A 59 7.69 -12.36 1.69
N ASN A 60 7.77 -12.58 3.00
CA ASN A 60 7.25 -11.66 4.00
C ASN A 60 7.93 -10.28 3.95
N GLY A 61 9.25 -10.26 3.74
CA GLY A 61 10.02 -9.03 3.57
C GLY A 61 9.57 -8.24 2.34
N ILE A 62 9.37 -8.89 1.21
CA ILE A 62 8.88 -8.25 -0.03
C ILE A 62 7.46 -7.70 0.17
N GLN A 63 6.56 -8.46 0.79
CA GLN A 63 5.20 -8.00 1.10
C GLN A 63 5.21 -6.80 2.05
N GLY A 64 6.05 -6.81 3.07
CA GLY A 64 6.21 -5.68 3.98
C GLY A 64 6.70 -4.41 3.27
N LEU A 65 7.68 -4.54 2.38
CA LEU A 65 8.15 -3.43 1.56
C LEU A 65 7.05 -2.88 0.63
N GLN A 66 6.29 -3.74 -0.02
CA GLN A 66 5.18 -3.32 -0.88
C GLN A 66 4.11 -2.55 -0.11
N GLN A 67 3.79 -2.97 1.12
CA GLN A 67 2.82 -2.29 1.98
C GLN A 67 3.30 -0.92 2.47
N GLN A 68 4.61 -0.72 2.62
CA GLN A 68 5.19 0.56 3.03
C GLN A 68 5.40 1.52 1.87
N VAL A 69 5.95 1.04 0.76
CA VAL A 69 6.35 1.88 -0.38
C VAL A 69 5.13 2.47 -1.10
N ALA A 70 4.05 1.73 -1.24
CA ALA A 70 2.87 2.20 -1.98
C ALA A 70 2.21 3.44 -1.33
N PRO A 71 1.95 3.49 -0.01
CA PRO A 71 1.45 4.70 0.66
C PRO A 71 2.40 5.88 0.53
N ASP A 72 3.71 5.66 0.67
CA ASP A 72 4.71 6.72 0.59
C ASP A 72 4.77 7.35 -0.81
N LEU A 73 4.70 6.53 -1.85
CA LEU A 73 4.61 7.02 -3.23
C LEU A 73 3.32 7.80 -3.49
N LEU A 74 2.19 7.34 -2.99
CA LEU A 74 0.92 8.04 -3.10
C LEU A 74 0.95 9.38 -2.35
N GLN A 75 1.53 9.42 -1.16
CA GLN A 75 1.70 10.65 -0.41
C GLN A 75 2.58 11.64 -1.17
N LEU A 76 3.72 11.20 -1.70
CA LEU A 76 4.60 12.04 -2.51
C LEU A 76 3.89 12.57 -3.76
N ALA A 77 3.10 11.73 -4.44
CA ALA A 77 2.31 12.15 -5.59
C ALA A 77 1.28 13.24 -5.21
N CYS A 78 0.61 13.10 -4.05
CA CYS A 78 -0.29 14.11 -3.53
C CYS A 78 0.43 15.43 -3.22
N ASP A 79 1.62 15.36 -2.63
CA ASP A 79 2.41 16.56 -2.31
C ASP A 79 2.84 17.31 -3.56
N ILE A 80 3.30 16.60 -4.58
CA ILE A 80 3.62 17.17 -5.89
C ILE A 80 2.37 17.79 -6.53
N ALA A 81 1.25 17.07 -6.58
CA ALA A 81 0.00 17.55 -7.15
C ALA A 81 -0.49 18.81 -6.42
N ARG A 82 -0.41 18.84 -5.09
CA ARG A 82 -0.77 20.01 -4.27
C ARG A 82 0.09 21.22 -4.64
N GLN A 83 1.37 21.03 -4.83
CA GLN A 83 2.29 22.10 -5.20
C GLN A 83 2.00 22.65 -6.62
N VAL A 84 1.72 21.75 -7.56
CA VAL A 84 1.35 22.14 -8.94
C VAL A 84 0.03 22.94 -8.95
N VAL A 85 -0.99 22.46 -8.24
CA VAL A 85 -2.29 23.15 -8.15
C VAL A 85 -2.15 24.53 -7.46
N ARG A 86 -1.35 24.62 -6.40
CA ARG A 86 -1.05 25.91 -5.75
C ARG A 86 -0.41 26.90 -6.73
N GLN A 87 0.54 26.43 -7.53
CA GLN A 87 1.20 27.29 -8.51
C GLN A 87 0.22 27.71 -9.62
N GLU A 88 -0.59 26.78 -10.13
CA GLU A 88 -1.59 27.10 -11.17
C GLU A 88 -2.58 28.17 -10.69
N LEU A 89 -3.13 28.05 -9.49
CA LEU A 89 -4.08 29.00 -8.94
C LEU A 89 -3.48 30.42 -8.73
N ARG A 90 -2.16 30.47 -8.48
CA ARG A 90 -1.46 31.77 -8.35
C ARG A 90 -1.26 32.46 -9.71
N THR A 91 -1.03 31.67 -10.75
CA THR A 91 -0.73 32.19 -12.10
C THR A 91 -1.96 32.34 -12.97
N ASN A 92 -3.01 31.55 -12.70
CA ASN A 92 -4.24 31.52 -13.49
C ASN A 92 -5.49 31.55 -12.58
N PRO A 93 -5.89 32.76 -12.11
CA PRO A 93 -7.11 32.88 -11.30
C PRO A 93 -8.38 32.43 -12.04
N GLN A 94 -8.39 32.43 -13.38
CA GLN A 94 -9.52 31.99 -14.19
C GLN A 94 -9.80 30.49 -14.03
N ALA A 95 -8.87 29.70 -13.45
CA ALA A 95 -9.08 28.30 -13.10
C ALA A 95 -10.25 28.10 -12.12
N LEU A 96 -10.70 29.14 -11.43
CA LEU A 96 -11.89 29.11 -10.59
C LEU A 96 -13.21 29.15 -11.39
N MET A 97 -13.22 29.62 -12.63
CA MET A 97 -14.44 29.78 -13.45
C MET A 97 -15.20 28.46 -13.68
N PRO A 98 -14.54 27.33 -14.03
CA PRO A 98 -15.21 26.01 -14.14
C PRO A 98 -15.85 25.57 -12.83
N VAL A 99 -15.21 25.83 -11.70
CA VAL A 99 -15.70 25.47 -10.37
C VAL A 99 -16.98 26.24 -10.02
N LEU A 100 -17.00 27.56 -10.31
CA LEU A 100 -18.19 28.37 -10.12
C LEU A 100 -19.37 27.87 -10.95
N ARG A 101 -19.11 27.48 -12.20
CA ARG A 101 -20.13 26.96 -13.09
C ARG A 101 -20.67 25.61 -12.56
N GLU A 102 -19.80 24.68 -12.22
CA GLU A 102 -20.18 23.40 -11.65
C GLU A 102 -21.02 23.55 -10.36
N ALA A 103 -20.59 24.43 -9.45
CA ALA A 103 -21.30 24.67 -8.19
C ALA A 103 -22.71 25.30 -8.41
N LEU A 104 -22.83 26.20 -9.36
CA LEU A 104 -24.12 26.81 -9.74
C LEU A 104 -25.04 25.77 -10.40
N ASP A 105 -24.50 24.95 -11.29
CA ASP A 105 -25.26 23.88 -11.98
C ASP A 105 -25.79 22.85 -10.98
N MET A 106 -24.96 22.45 -10.01
CA MET A 106 -25.37 21.50 -8.94
C MET A 106 -26.57 21.99 -8.13
N LEU A 107 -26.70 23.30 -7.94
CA LEU A 107 -27.81 23.89 -7.18
C LEU A 107 -28.98 24.33 -8.06
N GLY A 108 -28.89 24.11 -9.37
CA GLY A 108 -29.93 24.53 -10.32
C GLY A 108 -30.13 26.07 -10.36
N ALA A 109 -29.06 26.80 -10.22
CA ALA A 109 -29.07 28.28 -10.14
C ALA A 109 -29.57 28.97 -11.43
N GLU A 110 -29.72 28.24 -12.54
CA GLU A 110 -30.37 28.78 -13.76
C GLU A 110 -31.82 29.18 -13.51
N THR A 111 -32.52 28.39 -12.69
CA THR A 111 -33.96 28.60 -12.42
C THR A 111 -34.24 29.20 -11.04
N LYS A 112 -33.30 29.11 -10.10
CA LYS A 112 -33.46 29.48 -8.69
C LYS A 112 -32.51 30.61 -8.32
N PRO A 113 -32.87 31.48 -7.38
CA PRO A 113 -31.95 32.47 -6.84
C PRO A 113 -30.81 31.76 -6.08
N ALA A 114 -29.60 32.20 -6.31
CA ALA A 114 -28.42 31.72 -5.66
C ALA A 114 -27.50 32.85 -5.20
N THR A 115 -26.77 32.63 -4.14
CA THR A 115 -25.75 33.54 -3.61
C THR A 115 -24.40 32.89 -3.72
N VAL A 116 -23.45 33.57 -4.35
CA VAL A 116 -22.06 33.10 -4.51
C VAL A 116 -21.14 34.00 -3.71
N ARG A 117 -20.38 33.40 -2.78
CA ARG A 117 -19.37 34.10 -1.99
C ARG A 117 -17.98 33.74 -2.50
N LEU A 118 -17.16 34.79 -2.71
CA LEU A 118 -15.78 34.69 -3.19
C LEU A 118 -14.88 35.58 -2.34
N HIS A 119 -13.60 35.19 -2.26
CA HIS A 119 -12.60 36.08 -1.67
C HIS A 119 -12.50 37.37 -2.46
N PRO A 120 -12.36 38.58 -1.81
CA PRO A 120 -12.29 39.85 -2.49
C PRO A 120 -11.21 39.95 -3.56
N GLN A 121 -10.05 39.33 -3.35
CA GLN A 121 -8.97 39.30 -4.35
C GLN A 121 -9.34 38.48 -5.58
N ASP A 122 -10.01 37.36 -5.42
CA ASP A 122 -10.49 36.55 -6.55
C ASP A 122 -11.59 37.32 -7.31
N TRP A 123 -12.49 37.99 -6.61
CA TRP A 123 -13.52 38.81 -7.22
C TRP A 123 -12.94 39.88 -8.12
N GLN A 124 -11.95 40.65 -7.64
CA GLN A 124 -11.32 41.73 -8.41
C GLN A 124 -10.79 41.26 -9.78
N VAL A 125 -10.26 40.08 -9.85
CA VAL A 125 -9.70 39.51 -11.09
C VAL A 125 -10.79 38.85 -11.95
N LEU A 126 -11.76 38.19 -11.33
CA LEU A 126 -12.73 37.36 -12.05
C LEU A 126 -14.01 38.12 -12.45
N GLU A 127 -14.33 39.25 -11.83
CA GLU A 127 -15.56 40.02 -12.09
C GLU A 127 -15.84 40.24 -13.59
N PRO A 128 -14.88 40.70 -14.42
CA PRO A 128 -15.14 40.91 -15.84
C PRO A 128 -15.50 39.61 -16.57
N HIS A 129 -14.83 38.50 -16.20
CA HIS A 129 -15.03 37.19 -16.79
C HIS A 129 -16.35 36.58 -16.36
N ILE A 130 -16.73 36.74 -15.09
CA ILE A 130 -18.01 36.29 -14.52
C ILE A 130 -19.16 36.98 -15.20
N ARG A 131 -19.09 38.31 -15.33
CA ARG A 131 -20.14 39.13 -15.97
C ARG A 131 -20.33 38.76 -17.45
N ALA A 132 -19.23 38.44 -18.13
CA ALA A 132 -19.27 38.02 -19.54
C ALA A 132 -19.79 36.60 -19.75
N ALA A 133 -19.35 35.63 -18.91
CA ALA A 133 -19.60 34.23 -19.12
C ALA A 133 -20.84 33.69 -18.37
N MET A 134 -21.29 34.36 -17.32
CA MET A 134 -22.40 33.93 -16.46
C MET A 134 -23.35 35.08 -16.13
N PRO A 135 -23.97 35.72 -17.14
CA PRO A 135 -24.88 36.83 -16.95
C PRO A 135 -26.26 36.38 -16.45
N ASN A 136 -26.35 35.97 -15.17
CA ASN A 136 -27.60 35.50 -14.57
C ASN A 136 -28.05 36.53 -13.50
N PRO A 137 -29.18 37.24 -13.68
CA PRO A 137 -29.66 38.20 -12.72
C PRO A 137 -30.20 37.59 -11.42
N LYS A 138 -30.37 36.26 -11.38
CA LYS A 138 -30.79 35.56 -10.17
C LYS A 138 -29.63 35.16 -9.25
N VAL A 139 -28.38 35.36 -9.70
CA VAL A 139 -27.18 35.06 -8.92
C VAL A 139 -26.67 36.38 -8.30
N GLU A 140 -26.64 36.39 -6.99
CA GLU A 140 -26.02 37.44 -6.19
C GLU A 140 -24.57 37.09 -5.90
N TRP A 141 -23.67 38.01 -6.16
CA TRP A 141 -22.23 37.84 -5.95
C TRP A 141 -21.78 38.65 -4.74
N LEU A 142 -21.23 38.00 -3.74
CA LEU A 142 -20.77 38.63 -2.50
C LEU A 142 -19.27 38.42 -2.32
N GLN A 143 -18.60 39.46 -1.88
CA GLN A 143 -17.21 39.42 -1.45
C GLN A 143 -17.16 39.03 0.03
N ASP A 144 -16.46 37.95 0.34
CA ASP A 144 -16.34 37.43 1.70
C ASP A 144 -14.91 36.98 1.98
N ALA A 145 -14.21 37.70 2.84
CA ALA A 145 -12.82 37.41 3.22
C ALA A 145 -12.67 36.12 4.04
N SER A 146 -13.76 35.53 4.53
CA SER A 146 -13.73 34.25 5.20
C SER A 146 -13.61 33.06 4.22
N VAL A 147 -13.93 33.27 2.93
CA VAL A 147 -13.74 32.28 1.88
C VAL A 147 -12.27 32.25 1.48
N PRO A 148 -11.59 31.09 1.54
CA PRO A 148 -10.19 31.00 1.13
C PRO A 148 -9.99 31.31 -0.35
N LEU A 149 -8.83 31.91 -0.69
CA LEU A 149 -8.42 32.15 -2.07
C LEU A 149 -8.51 30.89 -2.94
N GLY A 150 -9.02 31.03 -4.16
CA GLY A 150 -9.21 29.94 -5.11
C GLY A 150 -10.39 29.02 -4.78
N GLY A 151 -11.26 29.44 -3.85
CA GLY A 151 -12.47 28.75 -3.45
C GLY A 151 -13.73 29.59 -3.66
N CYS A 152 -14.88 28.94 -3.57
CA CYS A 152 -16.18 29.56 -3.58
C CYS A 152 -17.15 28.85 -2.63
N LEU A 153 -18.17 29.61 -2.19
CA LEU A 153 -19.28 29.07 -1.43
C LEU A 153 -20.57 29.49 -2.16
N VAL A 154 -21.37 28.49 -2.56
CA VAL A 154 -22.62 28.76 -3.30
C VAL A 154 -23.81 28.27 -2.50
N GLU A 155 -24.79 29.11 -2.30
CA GLU A 155 -25.99 28.83 -1.53
C GLU A 155 -27.25 29.05 -2.39
N SER A 156 -28.20 28.14 -2.33
CA SER A 156 -29.52 28.28 -3.00
C SER A 156 -30.58 27.52 -2.22
N GLN A 157 -31.63 28.21 -1.79
CA GLN A 157 -32.80 27.61 -1.15
C GLN A 157 -32.49 26.65 0.01
N GLY A 158 -31.50 26.99 0.84
CA GLY A 158 -31.09 26.19 1.99
C GLY A 158 -30.13 25.04 1.65
N ALA A 159 -29.81 24.82 0.38
CA ALA A 159 -28.72 23.95 -0.05
C ALA A 159 -27.43 24.75 -0.23
N GLN A 160 -26.30 24.17 0.10
CA GLN A 160 -24.99 24.81 0.04
C GLN A 160 -23.98 23.90 -0.65
N VAL A 161 -23.20 24.44 -1.55
CA VAL A 161 -22.05 23.79 -2.17
C VAL A 161 -20.77 24.50 -1.74
N ASP A 162 -19.92 23.78 -1.03
CA ASP A 162 -18.59 24.24 -0.66
C ASP A 162 -17.59 23.85 -1.77
N GLY A 163 -17.21 24.84 -2.56
CA GLY A 163 -16.20 24.75 -3.61
C GLY A 163 -14.81 25.16 -3.15
N SER A 164 -14.52 25.17 -1.84
CA SER A 164 -13.18 25.46 -1.32
C SER A 164 -12.15 24.44 -1.82
N LEU A 165 -10.90 24.87 -1.89
CA LEU A 165 -9.78 24.01 -2.28
C LEU A 165 -9.65 22.77 -1.38
N GLU A 166 -9.88 22.95 -0.07
CA GLU A 166 -9.85 21.83 0.90
C GLU A 166 -10.87 20.75 0.53
N LYS A 167 -12.13 21.13 0.28
CA LYS A 167 -13.20 20.18 -0.04
C LYS A 167 -13.00 19.51 -1.41
N ARG A 168 -12.52 20.28 -2.38
CA ARG A 168 -12.21 19.74 -3.72
C ARG A 168 -11.03 18.77 -3.66
N TRP A 169 -9.99 19.11 -2.91
CA TRP A 169 -8.84 18.24 -2.66
C TRP A 169 -9.26 16.95 -1.96
N GLN A 170 -9.99 17.05 -0.85
CA GLN A 170 -10.50 15.89 -0.12
C GLN A 170 -11.29 14.92 -1.02
N ARG A 171 -12.18 15.47 -1.88
CA ARG A 171 -12.93 14.65 -2.84
C ARG A 171 -12.03 13.99 -3.88
N ALA A 172 -11.05 14.70 -4.40
CA ALA A 172 -10.12 14.16 -5.38
C ALA A 172 -9.25 13.02 -4.82
N VAL A 173 -8.68 13.19 -3.62
CA VAL A 173 -7.83 12.16 -3.00
C VAL A 173 -8.63 11.01 -2.44
N ALA A 174 -9.87 11.23 -1.99
CA ALA A 174 -10.76 10.16 -1.55
C ALA A 174 -11.09 9.17 -2.68
N ALA A 175 -11.16 9.62 -3.92
CA ALA A 175 -11.33 8.77 -5.09
C ALA A 175 -10.13 7.80 -5.30
N LEU A 176 -8.96 8.12 -4.73
CA LEU A 176 -7.77 7.28 -4.73
C LEU A 176 -7.64 6.41 -3.46
N GLY A 177 -8.66 6.44 -2.59
CA GLY A 177 -8.63 5.75 -1.30
C GLY A 177 -7.71 6.39 -0.26
N LEU A 178 -7.36 7.66 -0.43
CA LEU A 178 -6.44 8.39 0.44
C LEU A 178 -7.18 9.40 1.31
N VAL A 179 -6.59 9.70 2.46
CA VAL A 179 -6.99 10.82 3.32
C VAL A 179 -5.82 11.81 3.37
N SER A 180 -6.01 12.98 2.79
CA SER A 180 -4.99 14.02 2.78
C SER A 180 -5.65 15.39 2.87
N THR A 181 -5.06 16.29 3.67
CA THR A 181 -5.51 17.66 3.83
C THR A 181 -4.84 18.59 2.82
N TRP A 182 -5.51 19.66 2.43
CA TRP A 182 -4.93 20.69 1.56
C TRP A 182 -3.88 21.54 2.29
N TYR A 183 -4.15 21.87 3.55
CA TYR A 183 -3.26 22.65 4.38
C TYR A 183 -2.28 21.76 5.15
N GLU A 184 -0.99 22.06 5.07
CA GLU A 184 0.03 21.43 5.91
C GLU A 184 -0.12 21.97 7.35
N GLY A 185 -0.17 21.07 8.32
CA GLY A 185 -0.11 21.47 9.73
C GLY A 185 -1.35 21.24 10.57
N ALA A 186 -2.35 20.48 10.10
CA ALA A 186 -3.32 19.92 11.02
C ALA A 186 -2.64 18.77 11.79
N PRO A 187 -2.47 18.87 13.11
CA PRO A 187 -1.91 17.75 13.88
C PRO A 187 -2.85 16.56 13.73
N HIS A 188 -2.28 15.42 13.36
CA HIS A 188 -2.96 14.14 13.45
C HIS A 188 -3.31 13.91 14.91
N GLY A 189 -4.58 14.11 15.26
CA GLY A 189 -5.16 13.76 16.54
C GLY A 189 -5.60 12.29 16.55
#